data_dce979232b2c2e68eaf011f01edf08c7
#
_entry.id   dce979232b2c2e68eaf011f01edf08c7
#
_cell.length_a   1.000
_cell.length_b   1.000
_cell.length_c   1.000
_cell.angle_alpha   90.00
_cell.angle_beta   90.00
_cell.angle_gamma   90.00
#
_symmetry.space_group_name_H-M   'P 1'
#
loop_
_entity.id
_entity.type
_entity.pdbx_description
1 polymer ?
#
loop_
_entity_poly.entity_id
_entity_poly.type
_entity_poly.pdbx_seq_one_letter_code
_entity_poly.pdbx_strand_id
1 'polypeptide(L)'
;MRFFLSFTPTAKADLKELKESAHLEKCFKAVSKALKFLQENPRHPSLQTHEFSSFKGPRGEKVFEVYAEQDTPAAYRIFFFYGQQRGEIVVVTITPHL
;
A
#
# COMPACT_ATOMS: atom_id res chain seq x y z
N MET A 1 15.09 2.38 11.15
CA MET A 1 14.23 1.34 11.70
C MET A 1 13.43 0.69 10.58
N ARG A 2 13.40 -0.62 10.56
CA ARG A 2 12.67 -1.34 9.53
C ARG A 2 11.29 -1.76 10.04
N PHE A 3 10.27 -1.57 9.22
CA PHE A 3 8.91 -1.95 9.56
C PHE A 3 8.60 -3.34 9.01
N PHE A 4 7.59 -3.99 9.57
CA PHE A 4 7.09 -5.22 8.99
C PHE A 4 5.66 -5.00 8.51
N LEU A 5 5.30 -5.67 7.42
CA LEU A 5 4.00 -5.49 6.79
C LEU A 5 3.07 -6.62 7.17
N SER A 6 1.86 -6.25 7.58
CA SER A 6 0.74 -7.18 7.75
C SER A 6 -0.29 -6.83 6.69
N PHE A 7 -0.98 -7.82 6.16
CA PHE A 7 -1.94 -7.60 5.08
C PHE A 7 -3.32 -8.06 5.52
N THR A 8 -4.33 -7.23 5.27
CA THR A 8 -5.72 -7.65 5.45
C THR A 8 -6.07 -8.72 4.40
N PRO A 9 -7.15 -9.49 4.59
CA PRO A 9 -7.60 -10.41 3.56
C PRO A 9 -7.83 -9.74 2.20
N THR A 10 -8.38 -8.52 2.21
CA THR A 10 -8.58 -7.74 0.98
C THR A 10 -7.25 -7.43 0.30
N ALA A 11 -6.27 -6.96 1.06
CA ALA A 11 -4.97 -6.63 0.50
C ALA A 11 -4.26 -7.88 -0.05
N LYS A 12 -4.39 -9.02 0.63
CA LYS A 12 -3.84 -10.28 0.15
C LYS A 12 -4.47 -10.69 -1.18
N ALA A 13 -5.78 -10.55 -1.29
CA ALA A 13 -6.49 -10.87 -2.53
C ALA A 13 -6.09 -9.93 -3.65
N ASP A 14 -5.96 -8.63 -3.35
CA ASP A 14 -5.53 -7.63 -4.32
C ASP A 14 -4.14 -7.97 -4.89
N LEU A 15 -3.22 -8.30 -4.01
CA LEU A 15 -1.85 -8.62 -4.41
C LEU A 15 -1.77 -9.90 -5.23
N LYS A 16 -2.55 -10.90 -4.84
CA LYS A 16 -2.62 -12.16 -5.56
C LYS A 16 -3.14 -11.95 -6.98
N GLU A 17 -4.18 -11.15 -7.14
CA GLU A 17 -4.73 -10.83 -8.45
C GLU A 17 -3.70 -10.16 -9.36
N LEU A 18 -2.96 -9.19 -8.82
CA LEU A 18 -1.88 -8.53 -9.56
C LEU A 18 -0.82 -9.54 -10.00
N LYS A 19 -0.43 -10.42 -9.09
CA LYS A 19 0.62 -11.40 -9.36
C LYS A 19 0.22 -12.40 -10.43
N GLU A 20 -1.05 -12.81 -10.44
CA GLU A 20 -1.55 -13.86 -11.33
C GLU A 20 -2.00 -13.35 -12.69
N SER A 21 -2.18 -12.05 -12.86
CA SER A 21 -2.67 -11.46 -14.10
C SER A 21 -1.50 -11.03 -14.97
N ALA A 22 -1.29 -11.74 -16.08
CA ALA A 22 -0.16 -11.48 -16.97
C ALA A 22 -0.14 -10.03 -17.47
N HIS A 23 -1.30 -9.47 -17.79
CA HIS A 23 -1.38 -8.09 -18.28
C HIS A 23 -1.13 -7.03 -17.21
N LEU A 24 -1.05 -7.42 -15.94
CA LEU A 24 -0.77 -6.52 -14.82
C LEU A 24 0.64 -6.68 -14.27
N GLU A 25 1.53 -7.29 -15.03
CA GLU A 25 2.89 -7.55 -14.55
C GLU A 25 3.62 -6.28 -14.15
N LYS A 26 3.49 -5.21 -14.94
CA LYS A 26 4.14 -3.94 -14.63
C LYS A 26 3.58 -3.34 -13.35
N CYS A 27 2.26 -3.45 -13.17
CA CYS A 27 1.61 -2.97 -11.95
C CYS A 27 2.08 -3.76 -10.74
N PHE A 28 2.22 -5.07 -10.87
CA PHE A 28 2.71 -5.92 -9.80
C PHE A 28 4.14 -5.53 -9.39
N LYS A 29 5.00 -5.27 -10.37
CA LYS A 29 6.37 -4.83 -10.09
C LYS A 29 6.39 -3.49 -9.37
N ALA A 30 5.57 -2.55 -9.81
CA ALA A 30 5.49 -1.22 -9.18
C ALA A 30 4.99 -1.32 -7.75
N VAL A 31 3.94 -2.11 -7.52
CA VAL A 31 3.38 -2.32 -6.18
C VAL A 31 4.41 -2.99 -5.27
N SER A 32 5.11 -4.02 -5.78
CA SER A 32 6.14 -4.72 -5.00
C SER A 32 7.26 -3.78 -4.58
N LYS A 33 7.68 -2.89 -5.48
CA LYS A 33 8.71 -1.89 -5.19
C LYS A 33 8.22 -0.90 -4.12
N ALA A 34 6.97 -0.45 -4.24
CA ALA A 34 6.39 0.47 -3.27
C ALA A 34 6.26 -0.17 -1.90
N LEU A 35 5.87 -1.45 -1.84
CA LEU A 35 5.80 -2.19 -0.57
C LEU A 35 7.17 -2.30 0.08
N LYS A 36 8.22 -2.50 -0.72
CA LYS A 36 9.58 -2.54 -0.21
C LYS A 36 10.00 -1.20 0.37
N PHE A 37 9.71 -0.09 -0.34
CA PHE A 37 9.97 1.25 0.18
C PHE A 37 9.22 1.49 1.48
N LEU A 38 7.95 1.09 1.52
CA LEU A 38 7.11 1.26 2.69
C LEU A 38 7.71 0.55 3.90
N GLN A 39 8.24 -0.65 3.71
CA GLN A 39 8.88 -1.43 4.76
C GLN A 39 10.15 -0.76 5.28
N GLU A 40 10.90 -0.13 4.39
CA GLU A 40 12.14 0.54 4.75
C GLU A 40 11.89 1.92 5.35
N ASN A 41 10.97 2.68 4.75
CA ASN A 41 10.67 4.03 5.18
C ASN A 41 9.30 4.47 4.66
N PRO A 42 8.25 4.45 5.50
CA PRO A 42 6.91 4.84 5.06
C PRO A 42 6.81 6.27 4.55
N ARG A 43 7.80 7.10 4.84
CA ARG A 43 7.84 8.48 4.36
C ARG A 43 8.82 8.69 3.23
N HIS A 44 9.21 7.61 2.55
CA HIS A 44 10.09 7.71 1.40
C HIS A 44 9.47 8.66 0.38
N PRO A 45 10.25 9.63 -0.17
CA PRO A 45 9.69 10.65 -1.08
C PRO A 45 8.97 10.07 -2.29
N SER A 46 9.44 8.93 -2.82
CA SER A 46 8.82 8.30 -3.98
C SER A 46 7.40 7.83 -3.73
N LEU A 47 7.01 7.64 -2.47
CA LEU A 47 5.68 7.16 -2.11
C LEU A 47 4.65 8.28 -2.04
N GLN A 48 5.09 9.52 -1.82
CA GLN A 48 4.21 10.67 -1.62
C GLN A 48 3.11 10.38 -0.58
N THR A 49 3.53 9.79 0.54
CA THR A 49 2.63 9.39 1.61
C THR A 49 1.83 10.58 2.14
N HIS A 50 0.52 10.41 2.22
CA HIS A 50 -0.35 11.41 2.80
C HIS A 50 -1.54 10.76 3.46
N GLU A 51 -2.15 11.48 4.40
CA GLU A 51 -3.31 10.97 5.10
C GLU A 51 -4.52 10.92 4.17
N PHE A 52 -5.28 9.82 4.25
CA PHE A 52 -6.51 9.65 3.50
C PHE A 52 -7.66 9.63 4.50
N SER A 53 -8.30 10.78 4.69
CA SER A 53 -9.25 10.98 5.78
C SER A 53 -10.63 10.38 5.53
N SER A 54 -10.89 9.86 4.32
CA SER A 54 -12.19 9.32 3.97
C SER A 54 -12.56 8.06 4.73
N PHE A 55 -11.60 7.34 5.27
CA PHE A 55 -11.87 6.20 6.15
C PHE A 55 -10.77 6.02 7.19
N LYS A 56 -11.12 5.28 8.24
CA LYS A 56 -10.25 5.03 9.38
C LYS A 56 -10.02 3.54 9.53
N GLY A 57 -8.99 3.18 10.26
CA GLY A 57 -8.76 1.80 10.67
C GLY A 57 -9.82 1.35 11.67
N PRO A 58 -9.81 0.06 12.03
CA PRO A 58 -10.85 -0.52 12.88
C PRO A 58 -10.93 0.06 14.29
N ARG A 59 -9.90 0.74 14.75
CA ARG A 59 -9.89 1.39 16.07
C ARG A 59 -9.78 2.91 15.94
N GLY A 60 -10.15 3.45 14.79
CA GLY A 60 -10.05 4.88 14.53
C GLY A 60 -8.66 5.33 14.07
N GLU A 61 -7.79 4.40 13.70
CA GLU A 61 -6.45 4.74 13.22
C GLU A 61 -6.53 5.59 11.95
N LYS A 62 -5.60 6.52 11.82
CA LYS A 62 -5.44 7.28 10.58
C LYS A 62 -4.96 6.34 9.48
N VAL A 63 -5.61 6.43 8.32
CA VAL A 63 -5.21 5.67 7.14
C VAL A 63 -4.43 6.59 6.22
N PHE A 64 -3.35 6.06 5.65
CA PHE A 64 -2.47 6.78 4.73
C PHE A 64 -2.52 6.14 3.36
N GLU A 65 -2.33 6.96 2.35
CA GLU A 65 -2.28 6.53 0.96
C GLU A 65 -0.87 6.75 0.43
N VAL A 66 -0.34 5.76 -0.29
CA VAL A 66 0.94 5.91 -1.01
C VAL A 66 0.72 5.51 -2.46
N TYR A 67 1.54 6.07 -3.33
CA TYR A 67 1.48 5.79 -4.76
C TYR A 67 2.50 4.74 -5.14
N ALA A 68 2.04 3.68 -5.82
CA ALA A 68 2.95 2.70 -6.39
C ALA A 68 3.56 3.23 -7.68
N GLU A 69 2.76 3.99 -8.43
CA GLU A 69 3.21 4.66 -9.65
C GLU A 69 2.63 6.05 -9.68
N GLN A 70 3.29 6.93 -10.43
CA GLN A 70 2.83 8.29 -10.66
C GLN A 70 2.77 8.51 -12.17
N ASP A 71 1.96 9.48 -12.59
CA ASP A 71 1.86 9.92 -13.98
C ASP A 71 1.30 8.86 -14.94
N THR A 72 0.66 7.81 -14.42
CA THR A 72 0.06 6.76 -15.23
C THR A 72 -1.44 6.70 -14.93
N PRO A 73 -2.30 6.71 -15.95
CA PRO A 73 -3.73 6.48 -15.71
C PRO A 73 -3.94 5.14 -14.99
N ALA A 74 -4.84 5.12 -14.02
CA ALA A 74 -5.14 3.93 -13.22
C ALA A 74 -3.92 3.41 -12.43
N ALA A 75 -2.98 4.29 -12.08
CA ALA A 75 -1.85 3.94 -11.24
C ALA A 75 -2.33 3.36 -9.91
N TYR A 76 -1.64 2.33 -9.44
CA TYR A 76 -2.03 1.66 -8.20
C TYR A 76 -1.65 2.47 -6.99
N ARG A 77 -2.49 2.37 -5.95
CA ARG A 77 -2.28 2.98 -4.65
C ARG A 77 -2.35 1.93 -3.58
N ILE A 78 -1.63 2.18 -2.50
CA ILE A 78 -1.60 1.30 -1.34
C ILE A 78 -2.11 2.11 -0.15
N PHE A 79 -3.08 1.57 0.57
CA PHE A 79 -3.62 2.20 1.78
C PHE A 79 -3.14 1.41 2.98
N PHE A 80 -2.68 2.12 4.01
CA PHE A 80 -2.17 1.46 5.19
C PHE A 80 -2.43 2.28 6.45
N PHE A 81 -2.34 1.63 7.61
CA PHE A 81 -2.28 2.32 8.88
C PHE A 81 -1.20 1.67 9.74
N TYR A 82 -0.75 2.40 10.75
CA TYR A 82 0.22 1.84 11.69
C TYR A 82 -0.50 0.92 12.66
N GLY A 83 -0.04 -0.32 12.74
CA GLY A 83 -0.67 -1.34 13.57
C GLY A 83 -0.37 -1.19 15.05
N GLN A 84 -0.92 -2.09 15.85
CA GLN A 84 -0.76 -2.04 17.30
C GLN A 84 0.62 -2.46 17.76
N GLN A 85 1.29 -3.32 16.99
CA GLN A 85 2.63 -3.75 17.34
C GLN A 85 3.65 -2.71 16.90
N ARG A 86 4.72 -2.59 17.67
CA ARG A 86 5.79 -1.66 17.31
C ARG A 86 6.37 -2.05 15.93
N GLY A 87 6.46 -1.08 15.05
CA GLY A 87 7.00 -1.31 13.71
C GLY A 87 6.05 -2.00 12.74
N GLU A 88 4.79 -2.18 13.12
CA GLU A 88 3.81 -2.82 12.24
C GLU A 88 3.13 -1.81 11.32
N ILE A 89 3.06 -2.15 10.04
CA ILE A 89 2.26 -1.44 9.05
C ILE A 89 1.23 -2.42 8.53
N VAL A 90 -0.05 -2.07 8.66
CA VAL A 90 -1.15 -2.90 8.16
C VAL A 90 -1.59 -2.37 6.81
N VAL A 91 -1.36 -3.16 5.76
CA VAL A 91 -1.80 -2.82 4.40
C VAL A 91 -3.27 -3.21 4.27
N VAL A 92 -4.11 -2.21 4.04
CA VAL A 92 -5.57 -2.38 4.04
C VAL A 92 -6.08 -2.84 2.69
N THR A 93 -5.63 -2.17 1.62
CA THR A 93 -6.03 -2.51 0.26
C THR A 93 -5.03 -1.95 -0.73
N ILE A 94 -4.98 -2.56 -1.89
CA ILE A 94 -4.11 -2.17 -3.00
C ILE A 94 -5.03 -2.07 -4.21
N THR A 95 -5.21 -0.87 -4.74
CA THR A 95 -6.26 -0.64 -5.73
C THR A 95 -5.81 0.35 -6.78
N PRO A 96 -6.28 0.20 -8.03
CA PRO A 96 -5.98 1.22 -9.04
C PRO A 96 -6.68 2.53 -8.70
N HIS A 97 -6.05 3.62 -9.11
CA HIS A 97 -6.66 4.94 -8.98
C HIS A 97 -7.76 5.07 -10.04
N LEU A 98 -8.91 5.47 -9.61
CA LEU A 98 -10.05 5.71 -10.50
C LEU A 98 -10.15 7.17 -10.88
#